data_27ef58c3f041574f224336b72ce3e7e3
#
_entry.id   27ef58c3f041574f224336b72ce3e7e3
#
_cell.length_a   1.000
_cell.length_b   1.000
_cell.length_c   1.000
_cell.angle_alpha   90.00
_cell.angle_beta   90.00
_cell.angle_gamma   90.00
#
_symmetry.space_group_name_H-M   'P 1'
#
loop_
_entity.id
_entity.type
_entity.pdbx_description
1 polymer ?
#
loop_
_entity_poly.entity_id
_entity_poly.type
_entity_poly.pdbx_seq_one_letter_code
_entity_poly.pdbx_strand_id
1 'polypeptide(L)'
;GADSINSCNEIFRSIEESIADIGLPKGCIQFINSSDRQLVKEILSLSEYIDVVIPRGGKDLVSLIEAESRIPTFSHLEGIVHIFVDKDADPVKAFDVILNSKIRRVGICGAVECLLIDESFFKNNDLAFISSLMEKGVEVRGDKHISSRFNTVLASDEDWGKEYLDSIIACRLVEGLDDAIHHIDKFGSGHTDCIISENDKAVESFFG
;
A
#
# COMPACT_ATOMS: atom_id res chain seq x y z
N GLY A 1 16.36 13.82 -0.78
CA GLY A 1 17.57 13.12 -1.23
C GLY A 1 18.46 14.03 -2.08
N ALA A 2 19.64 13.57 -2.48
CA ALA A 2 20.61 14.40 -3.23
C ALA A 2 20.02 15.00 -4.51
N ASP A 3 19.18 14.24 -5.21
CA ASP A 3 18.56 14.65 -6.49
C ASP A 3 17.51 15.76 -6.33
N SER A 4 16.96 15.96 -5.14
CA SER A 4 15.87 16.91 -4.87
C SER A 4 16.29 18.11 -4.02
N ILE A 5 17.56 18.25 -3.69
CA ILE A 5 18.03 19.24 -2.73
C ILE A 5 17.71 20.69 -3.15
N ASN A 6 17.86 20.99 -4.43
CA ASN A 6 17.55 22.33 -4.96
C ASN A 6 16.05 22.64 -4.87
N SER A 7 15.19 21.68 -5.24
CA SER A 7 13.74 21.83 -5.14
C SER A 7 13.30 21.95 -3.68
N CYS A 8 13.89 21.17 -2.77
CA CYS A 8 13.62 21.26 -1.34
C CYS A 8 14.03 22.64 -0.76
N ASN A 9 15.17 23.18 -1.18
CA ASN A 9 15.61 24.52 -0.76
C ASN A 9 14.62 25.61 -1.17
N GLU A 10 14.13 25.59 -2.42
CA GLU A 10 13.17 26.58 -2.90
C GLU A 10 11.80 26.46 -2.20
N ILE A 11 11.33 25.23 -1.97
CA ILE A 11 10.11 24.98 -1.19
C ILE A 11 10.28 25.51 0.23
N PHE A 12 11.41 25.21 0.87
CA PHE A 12 11.67 25.66 2.25
C PHE A 12 11.76 27.18 2.34
N ARG A 13 12.43 27.85 1.38
CA ARG A 13 12.47 29.33 1.32
C ARG A 13 11.05 29.93 1.23
N SER A 14 10.20 29.39 0.37
CA SER A 14 8.80 29.85 0.25
C SER A 14 8.00 29.65 1.54
N ILE A 15 8.26 28.55 2.26
CA ILE A 15 7.65 28.28 3.58
C ILE A 15 8.15 29.31 4.61
N GLU A 16 9.46 29.59 4.68
CA GLU A 16 10.02 30.57 5.62
C GLU A 16 9.45 31.97 5.40
N GLU A 17 9.33 32.40 4.14
CA GLU A 17 8.71 33.69 3.79
C GLU A 17 7.25 33.74 4.27
N SER A 18 6.46 32.67 4.00
CA SER A 18 5.05 32.59 4.43
C SER A 18 4.89 32.59 5.95
N ILE A 19 5.76 31.88 6.66
CA ILE A 19 5.78 31.84 8.13
C ILE A 19 6.05 33.24 8.72
N ALA A 20 6.99 33.98 8.13
CA ALA A 20 7.31 35.33 8.57
C ALA A 20 6.12 36.27 8.34
N ASP A 21 5.45 36.20 7.20
CA ASP A 21 4.31 37.04 6.83
C ASP A 21 3.11 36.89 7.79
N ILE A 22 2.88 35.66 8.30
CA ILE A 22 1.78 35.38 9.24
C ILE A 22 2.20 35.47 10.71
N GLY A 23 3.45 35.87 10.99
CA GLY A 23 3.94 36.12 12.34
C GLY A 23 4.19 34.90 13.21
N LEU A 24 4.41 33.71 12.60
CA LEU A 24 4.82 32.52 13.34
C LEU A 24 6.28 32.59 13.78
N PRO A 25 6.66 31.92 14.90
CA PRO A 25 8.04 31.92 15.37
C PRO A 25 9.03 31.36 14.34
N LYS A 26 10.20 32.02 14.25
CA LYS A 26 11.31 31.44 13.48
C LYS A 26 11.69 30.09 14.05
N GLY A 27 11.90 29.10 13.15
CA GLY A 27 12.31 27.75 13.53
C GLY A 27 11.17 26.80 13.88
N CYS A 28 9.88 27.20 13.74
CA CYS A 28 8.75 26.27 13.86
C CYS A 28 8.74 25.23 12.74
N ILE A 29 9.36 25.54 11.59
CA ILE A 29 9.71 24.58 10.54
C ILE A 29 11.20 24.74 10.25
N GLN A 30 11.92 23.64 10.18
CA GLN A 30 13.36 23.63 9.94
C GLN A 30 13.71 22.66 8.81
N PHE A 31 14.75 22.96 8.07
CA PHE A 31 15.25 22.13 7.00
C PHE A 31 16.75 21.88 7.15
N ILE A 32 17.16 20.63 7.12
CA ILE A 32 18.56 20.24 7.12
C ILE A 32 19.04 20.15 5.68
N ASN A 33 19.74 21.19 5.24
CA ASN A 33 20.28 21.29 3.89
C ASN A 33 21.56 20.45 3.74
N SER A 34 21.42 19.13 3.80
CA SER A 34 22.53 18.20 3.62
C SER A 34 22.04 16.89 3.01
N SER A 35 22.90 16.27 2.20
CA SER A 35 22.71 14.92 1.66
C SER A 35 23.52 13.86 2.43
N ASP A 36 24.21 14.26 3.51
CA ASP A 36 25.00 13.36 4.33
C ASP A 36 24.11 12.41 5.13
N ARG A 37 24.21 11.12 4.83
CA ARG A 37 23.46 10.07 5.52
C ARG A 37 23.87 9.87 6.98
N GLN A 38 25.07 10.29 7.36
CA GLN A 38 25.51 10.20 8.76
C GLN A 38 24.64 11.09 9.67
N LEU A 39 24.19 12.24 9.19
CA LEU A 39 23.29 13.12 9.93
C LEU A 39 21.95 12.44 10.30
N VAL A 40 21.47 11.50 9.48
CA VAL A 40 20.27 10.75 9.82
C VAL A 40 20.48 9.95 11.11
N LYS A 41 21.61 9.26 11.23
CA LYS A 41 21.93 8.47 12.45
C LYS A 41 22.10 9.36 13.68
N GLU A 42 22.73 10.53 13.51
CA GLU A 42 22.88 11.51 14.59
C GLU A 42 21.52 12.02 15.08
N ILE A 43 20.61 12.39 14.15
CA ILE A 43 19.27 12.85 14.47
C ILE A 43 18.49 11.78 15.25
N LEU A 44 18.55 10.49 14.83
CA LEU A 44 17.85 9.39 15.46
C LEU A 44 18.27 9.13 16.92
N SER A 45 19.40 9.71 17.35
CA SER A 45 19.88 9.64 18.72
C SER A 45 19.41 10.78 19.63
N LEU A 46 18.78 11.84 19.06
CA LEU A 46 18.41 13.09 19.75
C LEU A 46 17.06 12.98 20.46
N SER A 47 16.83 11.96 21.26
CA SER A 47 15.55 11.73 21.97
C SER A 47 15.18 12.81 23.00
N GLU A 48 16.13 13.66 23.41
CA GLU A 48 15.85 14.80 24.27
C GLU A 48 15.26 16.00 23.53
N TYR A 49 15.35 16.03 22.20
CA TYR A 49 14.95 17.16 21.34
C TYR A 49 13.86 16.81 20.33
N ILE A 50 13.64 15.52 20.08
CA ILE A 50 12.73 15.02 19.05
C ILE A 50 11.77 14.02 19.70
N ASP A 51 10.49 14.33 19.64
CA ASP A 51 9.41 13.50 20.21
C ASP A 51 9.03 12.33 19.30
N VAL A 52 9.08 12.53 17.98
CA VAL A 52 8.64 11.51 17.01
C VAL A 52 9.37 11.65 15.67
N VAL A 53 9.63 10.54 15.03
CA VAL A 53 10.16 10.45 13.65
C VAL A 53 9.11 9.86 12.73
N ILE A 54 8.87 10.51 11.60
CA ILE A 54 7.97 10.02 10.54
C ILE A 54 8.82 9.79 9.28
N PRO A 55 9.37 8.60 9.07
CA PRO A 55 10.20 8.33 7.90
C PRO A 55 9.38 8.37 6.60
N ARG A 56 10.01 8.90 5.56
CA ARG A 56 9.51 8.87 4.19
C ARG A 56 10.67 8.54 3.26
N GLY A 57 10.57 7.42 2.55
CA GLY A 57 11.60 6.94 1.63
C GLY A 57 11.44 5.47 1.31
N GLY A 58 12.42 4.87 0.65
CA GLY A 58 12.43 3.44 0.34
C GLY A 58 12.61 2.56 1.58
N LYS A 59 12.30 1.27 1.41
CA LYS A 59 12.33 0.24 2.46
C LYS A 59 13.63 0.24 3.28
N ASP A 60 14.79 0.37 2.63
CA ASP A 60 16.09 0.35 3.31
C ASP A 60 16.24 1.50 4.32
N LEU A 61 15.76 2.71 3.97
CA LEU A 61 15.82 3.86 4.87
C LEU A 61 14.87 3.67 6.06
N VAL A 62 13.67 3.20 5.81
CA VAL A 62 12.66 2.98 6.87
C VAL A 62 13.14 1.89 7.82
N SER A 63 13.62 0.75 7.31
CA SER A 63 14.20 -0.34 8.11
C SER A 63 15.39 0.12 8.95
N LEU A 64 16.27 0.96 8.38
CA LEU A 64 17.39 1.53 9.12
C LEU A 64 16.89 2.40 10.30
N ILE A 65 15.88 3.24 10.05
CA ILE A 65 15.33 4.12 11.07
C ILE A 65 14.66 3.30 12.19
N GLU A 66 13.88 2.27 11.85
CA GLU A 66 13.26 1.38 12.84
C GLU A 66 14.29 0.63 13.70
N ALA A 67 15.38 0.19 13.07
CA ALA A 67 16.44 -0.55 13.79
C ALA A 67 17.31 0.33 14.68
N GLU A 68 17.59 1.58 14.29
CA GLU A 68 18.56 2.44 14.96
C GLU A 68 17.95 3.59 15.78
N SER A 69 16.66 3.90 15.60
CA SER A 69 16.02 5.03 16.29
C SER A 69 15.83 4.76 17.78
N ARG A 70 16.21 5.74 18.60
CA ARG A 70 15.84 5.83 20.03
C ARG A 70 14.59 6.68 20.26
N ILE A 71 14.03 7.21 19.20
CA ILE A 71 12.87 8.10 19.19
C ILE A 71 11.69 7.29 18.67
N PRO A 72 10.48 7.43 19.23
CA PRO A 72 9.26 6.81 18.68
C PRO A 72 9.12 7.10 17.19
N THR A 73 8.87 6.06 16.39
CA THR A 73 8.73 6.18 14.93
C THR A 73 7.29 5.85 14.51
N PHE A 74 6.73 6.67 13.61
CA PHE A 74 5.55 6.32 12.84
C PHE A 74 5.98 5.94 11.42
N SER A 75 6.39 4.70 11.29
CA SER A 75 6.87 4.14 10.03
C SER A 75 5.86 3.19 9.42
N HIS A 76 6.00 3.02 8.14
CA HIS A 76 5.32 1.98 7.40
C HIS A 76 6.27 1.52 6.28
N LEU A 77 6.51 0.23 6.24
CA LEU A 77 7.52 -0.37 5.38
C LEU A 77 6.98 -0.68 3.99
N GLU A 78 5.80 -1.26 3.92
CA GLU A 78 5.17 -1.74 2.68
C GLU A 78 3.66 -1.51 2.73
N GLY A 79 3.06 -1.18 1.58
CA GLY A 79 1.61 -1.04 1.39
C GLY A 79 1.04 -2.23 0.64
N ILE A 80 0.93 -3.39 1.29
CA ILE A 80 0.32 -4.56 0.68
C ILE A 80 -1.19 -4.45 0.84
N VAL A 81 -1.84 -3.88 -0.19
CA VAL A 81 -3.28 -3.65 -0.20
C VAL A 81 -4.02 -4.87 -0.70
N HIS A 82 -4.98 -5.36 0.11
CA HIS A 82 -5.86 -6.45 -0.28
C HIS A 82 -7.26 -5.94 -0.61
N ILE A 83 -7.88 -6.54 -1.62
CA ILE A 83 -9.33 -6.45 -1.85
C ILE A 83 -9.90 -7.86 -1.79
N PHE A 84 -10.83 -8.09 -0.87
CA PHE A 84 -11.63 -9.30 -0.83
C PHE A 84 -12.96 -9.10 -1.52
N VAL A 85 -13.25 -9.93 -2.52
CA VAL A 85 -14.53 -10.00 -3.22
C VAL A 85 -15.33 -11.15 -2.61
N ASP A 86 -16.29 -10.80 -1.77
CA ASP A 86 -17.18 -11.74 -1.08
C ASP A 86 -18.17 -12.39 -2.07
N LYS A 87 -18.74 -13.54 -1.69
CA LYS A 87 -19.77 -14.24 -2.46
C LYS A 87 -20.99 -13.38 -2.77
N ASP A 88 -21.34 -12.45 -1.86
CA ASP A 88 -22.48 -11.55 -1.96
C ASP A 88 -22.09 -10.16 -2.54
N ALA A 89 -20.94 -10.06 -3.22
CA ALA A 89 -20.51 -8.83 -3.87
C ALA A 89 -21.35 -8.52 -5.12
N ASP A 90 -21.64 -7.23 -5.35
CA ASP A 90 -22.16 -6.75 -6.62
C ASP A 90 -21.07 -6.83 -7.70
N PRO A 91 -21.29 -7.58 -8.81
CA PRO A 91 -20.24 -7.76 -9.84
C PRO A 91 -19.84 -6.46 -10.55
N VAL A 92 -20.75 -5.49 -10.70
CA VAL A 92 -20.46 -4.20 -11.34
C VAL A 92 -19.63 -3.34 -10.42
N LYS A 93 -19.99 -3.27 -9.13
CA LYS A 93 -19.21 -2.57 -8.10
C LYS A 93 -17.81 -3.19 -7.98
N ALA A 94 -17.72 -4.52 -7.95
CA ALA A 94 -16.44 -5.22 -7.91
C ALA A 94 -15.55 -4.86 -9.11
N PHE A 95 -16.11 -4.86 -10.32
CA PHE A 95 -15.41 -4.48 -11.54
C PHE A 95 -14.83 -3.07 -11.43
N ASP A 96 -15.65 -2.07 -11.10
CA ASP A 96 -15.24 -0.67 -11.05
C ASP A 96 -14.19 -0.41 -9.97
N VAL A 97 -14.38 -0.96 -8.76
CA VAL A 97 -13.46 -0.78 -7.63
C VAL A 97 -12.10 -1.42 -7.93
N ILE A 98 -12.07 -2.67 -8.40
CA ILE A 98 -10.83 -3.39 -8.68
C ILE A 98 -10.03 -2.69 -9.78
N LEU A 99 -10.66 -2.34 -10.90
CA LEU A 99 -9.96 -1.65 -11.97
C LEU A 99 -9.42 -0.30 -11.50
N ASN A 100 -10.26 0.53 -10.86
CA ASN A 100 -9.83 1.84 -10.39
C ASN A 100 -8.66 1.74 -9.41
N SER A 101 -8.73 0.82 -8.45
CA SER A 101 -7.71 0.67 -7.40
C SER A 101 -6.34 0.21 -7.94
N LYS A 102 -6.30 -0.53 -9.07
CA LYS A 102 -5.02 -0.94 -9.68
C LYS A 102 -4.51 0.03 -10.74
N ILE A 103 -5.36 0.42 -11.71
CA ILE A 103 -4.87 1.11 -12.91
C ILE A 103 -4.74 2.63 -12.75
N ARG A 104 -5.38 3.24 -11.76
CA ARG A 104 -5.33 4.70 -11.58
C ARG A 104 -3.92 5.21 -11.35
N ARG A 105 -3.15 4.54 -10.47
CA ARG A 105 -1.75 4.83 -10.14
C ARG A 105 -1.10 3.59 -9.55
N VAL A 106 -0.43 2.79 -10.35
CA VAL A 106 0.18 1.53 -9.92
C VAL A 106 1.30 1.68 -8.89
N GLY A 107 2.03 2.79 -8.91
CA GLY A 107 3.21 3.03 -8.06
C GLY A 107 2.92 3.74 -6.75
N ILE A 108 1.70 3.69 -6.20
CA ILE A 108 1.36 4.25 -4.89
C ILE A 108 1.01 3.14 -3.90
N CYS A 109 1.34 3.35 -2.63
CA CYS A 109 1.08 2.38 -1.55
C CYS A 109 -0.40 2.03 -1.32
N GLY A 110 -1.35 2.77 -1.90
CA GLY A 110 -2.79 2.50 -1.86
C GLY A 110 -3.33 1.75 -3.09
N ALA A 111 -2.47 1.39 -4.07
CA ALA A 111 -2.88 0.54 -5.18
C ALA A 111 -3.08 -0.91 -4.70
N VAL A 112 -4.10 -1.60 -5.22
CA VAL A 112 -4.30 -3.01 -4.85
C VAL A 112 -3.13 -3.87 -5.35
N GLU A 113 -2.61 -4.72 -4.46
CA GLU A 113 -1.52 -5.64 -4.76
C GLU A 113 -1.98 -7.10 -4.75
N CYS A 114 -2.96 -7.42 -3.91
CA CYS A 114 -3.52 -8.78 -3.84
C CYS A 114 -5.05 -8.74 -3.88
N LEU A 115 -5.63 -9.53 -4.78
CA LEU A 115 -7.07 -9.73 -4.94
C LEU A 115 -7.45 -11.11 -4.42
N LEU A 116 -8.32 -11.16 -3.43
CA LEU A 116 -8.90 -12.37 -2.87
C LEU A 116 -10.33 -12.52 -3.39
N ILE A 117 -10.67 -13.67 -3.94
CA ILE A 117 -11.97 -13.91 -4.56
C ILE A 117 -12.63 -15.11 -3.89
N ASP A 118 -13.83 -14.92 -3.35
CA ASP A 118 -14.62 -16.04 -2.82
C ASP A 118 -14.90 -17.09 -3.90
N GLU A 119 -14.75 -18.36 -3.56
CA GLU A 119 -14.98 -19.47 -4.51
C GLU A 119 -16.40 -19.48 -5.10
N SER A 120 -17.42 -19.09 -4.33
CA SER A 120 -18.79 -19.03 -4.83
C SER A 120 -18.97 -17.87 -5.82
N PHE A 121 -18.35 -16.73 -5.54
CA PHE A 121 -18.32 -15.61 -6.49
C PHE A 121 -17.60 -16.01 -7.78
N PHE A 122 -16.45 -16.68 -7.66
CA PHE A 122 -15.67 -17.19 -8.80
C PHE A 122 -16.47 -18.17 -9.68
N LYS A 123 -17.26 -19.04 -9.08
CA LYS A 123 -18.06 -20.06 -9.80
C LYS A 123 -19.26 -19.44 -10.52
N ASN A 124 -19.86 -18.39 -9.95
CA ASN A 124 -21.13 -17.84 -10.39
C ASN A 124 -21.00 -16.60 -11.29
N ASN A 125 -19.80 -16.05 -11.45
CA ASN A 125 -19.56 -14.82 -12.23
C ASN A 125 -18.49 -15.02 -13.31
N ASP A 126 -18.50 -14.18 -14.32
CA ASP A 126 -17.53 -14.20 -15.43
C ASP A 126 -16.17 -13.61 -15.08
N LEU A 127 -16.10 -12.78 -14.01
CA LEU A 127 -14.91 -12.10 -13.54
C LEU A 127 -14.25 -11.21 -14.61
N ALA A 128 -15.07 -10.46 -15.33
CA ALA A 128 -14.64 -9.59 -16.43
C ALA A 128 -13.52 -8.61 -16.01
N PHE A 129 -13.39 -8.28 -14.73
CA PHE A 129 -12.31 -7.45 -14.21
C PHE A 129 -10.92 -8.07 -14.40
N ILE A 130 -10.78 -9.41 -14.34
CA ILE A 130 -9.48 -10.08 -14.59
C ILE A 130 -9.07 -9.87 -16.05
N SER A 131 -9.96 -10.15 -16.99
CA SER A 131 -9.71 -9.93 -18.41
C SER A 131 -9.40 -8.46 -18.72
N SER A 132 -10.16 -7.54 -18.13
CA SER A 132 -9.96 -6.11 -18.32
C SER A 132 -8.64 -5.59 -17.73
N LEU A 133 -8.18 -6.13 -16.61
CA LEU A 133 -6.85 -5.82 -16.07
C LEU A 133 -5.76 -6.24 -17.07
N MET A 134 -5.85 -7.46 -17.61
CA MET A 134 -4.89 -7.96 -18.60
C MET A 134 -4.90 -7.14 -19.90
N GLU A 135 -6.08 -6.78 -20.42
CA GLU A 135 -6.24 -5.91 -21.59
C GLU A 135 -5.61 -4.53 -21.40
N LYS A 136 -5.59 -4.04 -20.15
CA LYS A 136 -4.95 -2.76 -19.77
C LYS A 136 -3.46 -2.90 -19.43
N GLY A 137 -2.86 -4.06 -19.69
CA GLY A 137 -1.43 -4.31 -19.51
C GLY A 137 -1.02 -4.64 -18.08
N VAL A 138 -1.96 -5.03 -17.21
CA VAL A 138 -1.64 -5.54 -15.88
C VAL A 138 -1.30 -7.03 -15.96
N GLU A 139 -0.13 -7.42 -15.47
CA GLU A 139 0.24 -8.81 -15.29
C GLU A 139 -0.53 -9.38 -14.10
N VAL A 140 -1.41 -10.33 -14.36
CA VAL A 140 -2.15 -11.03 -13.31
C VAL A 140 -1.39 -12.30 -12.94
N ARG A 141 -1.04 -12.46 -11.67
CA ARG A 141 -0.45 -13.66 -11.07
C ARG A 141 -1.51 -14.40 -10.28
N GLY A 142 -2.11 -15.39 -10.91
CA GLY A 142 -3.20 -16.16 -10.33
C GLY A 142 -2.76 -17.44 -9.63
N ASP A 143 -3.55 -17.89 -8.65
CA ASP A 143 -3.43 -19.28 -8.20
C ASP A 143 -3.75 -20.27 -9.34
N LYS A 144 -3.71 -21.56 -9.05
CA LYS A 144 -3.93 -22.62 -10.06
C LYS A 144 -5.31 -22.52 -10.75
N HIS A 145 -6.34 -22.09 -10.02
CA HIS A 145 -7.71 -22.01 -10.54
C HIS A 145 -7.88 -20.80 -11.46
N ILE A 146 -7.39 -19.64 -11.01
CA ILE A 146 -7.41 -18.40 -11.79
C ILE A 146 -6.53 -18.54 -13.04
N SER A 147 -5.31 -19.07 -12.87
CA SER A 147 -4.38 -19.26 -14.00
C SER A 147 -4.94 -20.22 -15.05
N SER A 148 -5.61 -21.31 -14.62
CA SER A 148 -6.24 -22.25 -15.56
C SER A 148 -7.43 -21.64 -16.31
N ARG A 149 -8.20 -20.75 -15.67
CA ARG A 149 -9.39 -20.13 -16.29
C ARG A 149 -9.04 -18.99 -17.23
N PHE A 150 -8.04 -18.16 -16.87
CA PHE A 150 -7.71 -16.92 -17.57
C PHE A 150 -6.36 -16.93 -18.28
N ASN A 151 -5.62 -18.04 -18.22
CA ASN A 151 -4.27 -18.17 -18.79
C ASN A 151 -3.31 -17.08 -18.27
N THR A 152 -3.36 -16.81 -16.97
CA THR A 152 -2.48 -15.86 -16.30
C THR A 152 -1.15 -16.49 -15.90
N VAL A 153 -0.20 -15.69 -15.43
CA VAL A 153 1.01 -16.20 -14.79
C VAL A 153 0.63 -16.96 -13.51
N LEU A 154 1.25 -18.11 -13.26
CA LEU A 154 1.03 -18.84 -12.01
C LEU A 154 1.75 -18.13 -10.87
N ALA A 155 1.01 -17.75 -9.82
CA ALA A 155 1.58 -17.14 -8.63
C ALA A 155 2.46 -18.13 -7.85
N SER A 156 3.51 -17.61 -7.24
CA SER A 156 4.36 -18.28 -6.26
C SER A 156 3.98 -17.86 -4.83
N ASP A 157 4.52 -18.53 -3.84
CA ASP A 157 4.29 -18.17 -2.43
C ASP A 157 4.78 -16.75 -2.09
N GLU A 158 5.78 -16.25 -2.82
CA GLU A 158 6.34 -14.90 -2.63
C GLU A 158 5.39 -13.79 -3.14
N ASP A 159 4.44 -14.13 -4.01
CA ASP A 159 3.53 -13.14 -4.59
C ASP A 159 2.44 -12.69 -3.61
N TRP A 160 2.11 -13.48 -2.60
CA TRP A 160 1.00 -13.20 -1.69
C TRP A 160 1.25 -12.02 -0.75
N GLY A 161 2.49 -11.80 -0.35
CA GLY A 161 2.91 -10.72 0.55
C GLY A 161 3.84 -9.72 -0.13
N LYS A 162 3.63 -9.41 -1.42
CA LYS A 162 4.51 -8.55 -2.20
C LYS A 162 3.85 -7.24 -2.59
N GLU A 163 4.50 -6.13 -2.25
CA GLU A 163 4.20 -4.82 -2.81
C GLU A 163 4.94 -4.68 -4.15
N TYR A 164 4.22 -4.70 -5.26
CA TYR A 164 4.82 -4.61 -6.60
C TYR A 164 5.15 -3.18 -7.00
N LEU A 165 4.30 -2.22 -6.64
CA LEU A 165 4.35 -0.82 -7.08
C LEU A 165 4.42 -0.70 -8.62
N ASP A 166 3.84 -1.65 -9.33
CA ASP A 166 3.90 -1.82 -10.77
C ASP A 166 2.56 -2.35 -11.33
N SER A 167 2.47 -2.49 -12.63
CA SER A 167 1.33 -3.09 -13.33
C SER A 167 1.28 -4.62 -13.15
N ILE A 168 1.33 -5.08 -11.90
CA ILE A 168 1.27 -6.48 -11.49
C ILE A 168 0.27 -6.62 -10.33
N ILE A 169 -0.52 -7.69 -10.31
CA ILE A 169 -1.45 -8.00 -9.22
C ILE A 169 -1.46 -9.50 -8.95
N ALA A 170 -1.40 -9.89 -7.68
CA ALA A 170 -1.66 -11.27 -7.26
C ALA A 170 -3.16 -11.52 -7.12
N CYS A 171 -3.63 -12.71 -7.50
CA CYS A 171 -5.05 -13.10 -7.40
C CYS A 171 -5.17 -14.51 -6.84
N ARG A 172 -5.95 -14.68 -5.77
CA ARG A 172 -6.15 -15.96 -5.09
C ARG A 172 -7.63 -16.23 -4.84
N LEU A 173 -8.06 -17.51 -5.01
CA LEU A 173 -9.33 -17.97 -4.47
C LEU A 173 -9.23 -18.25 -2.98
N VAL A 174 -10.31 -17.94 -2.26
CA VAL A 174 -10.45 -18.18 -0.82
C VAL A 174 -11.78 -18.86 -0.52
N GLU A 175 -11.78 -19.69 0.51
CA GLU A 175 -12.96 -20.46 0.97
C GLU A 175 -13.88 -19.61 1.87
N GLY A 176 -14.13 -18.35 1.50
CA GLY A 176 -14.98 -17.43 2.25
C GLY A 176 -14.20 -16.42 3.07
N LEU A 177 -14.96 -15.73 3.93
CA LEU A 177 -14.47 -14.59 4.71
C LEU A 177 -13.31 -14.96 5.66
N ASP A 178 -13.41 -16.08 6.38
CA ASP A 178 -12.41 -16.49 7.37
C ASP A 178 -11.05 -16.81 6.71
N ASP A 179 -11.04 -17.46 5.53
CA ASP A 179 -9.80 -17.70 4.78
C ASP A 179 -9.22 -16.39 4.21
N ALA A 180 -10.07 -15.45 3.80
CA ALA A 180 -9.64 -14.12 3.38
C ALA A 180 -8.96 -13.35 4.52
N ILE A 181 -9.57 -13.31 5.70
CA ILE A 181 -9.01 -12.67 6.90
C ILE A 181 -7.69 -13.34 7.27
N HIS A 182 -7.66 -14.68 7.33
CA HIS A 182 -6.42 -15.41 7.63
C HIS A 182 -5.29 -15.11 6.62
N HIS A 183 -5.63 -14.97 5.34
CA HIS A 183 -4.66 -14.56 4.32
C HIS A 183 -4.11 -13.16 4.57
N ILE A 184 -5.00 -12.20 4.87
CA ILE A 184 -4.62 -10.81 5.15
C ILE A 184 -3.76 -10.72 6.42
N ASP A 185 -4.12 -11.44 7.48
CA ASP A 185 -3.34 -11.49 8.72
C ASP A 185 -1.92 -12.03 8.49
N LYS A 186 -1.80 -13.01 7.59
CA LYS A 186 -0.51 -13.66 7.31
C LYS A 186 0.38 -12.85 6.38
N PHE A 187 -0.18 -12.20 5.37
CA PHE A 187 0.56 -11.60 4.26
C PHE A 187 0.39 -10.08 4.16
N GLY A 188 -0.58 -9.51 4.87
CA GLY A 188 -0.85 -8.09 4.86
C GLY A 188 0.17 -7.28 5.65
N SER A 189 0.18 -5.99 5.37
CA SER A 189 1.06 -5.01 6.06
C SER A 189 0.31 -4.15 7.07
N GLY A 190 -1.01 -4.35 7.24
CA GLY A 190 -1.87 -3.48 8.07
C GLY A 190 -2.05 -2.07 7.51
N HIS A 191 -1.74 -1.86 6.23
CA HIS A 191 -1.85 -0.55 5.58
C HIS A 191 -3.27 -0.25 5.12
N THR A 192 -3.83 -1.09 4.27
CA THR A 192 -5.17 -0.91 3.69
C THR A 192 -5.73 -2.25 3.25
N ASP A 193 -6.89 -2.60 3.75
CA ASP A 193 -7.63 -3.78 3.35
C ASP A 193 -9.09 -3.42 3.08
N CYS A 194 -9.71 -4.08 2.10
CA CYS A 194 -11.04 -3.76 1.61
C CYS A 194 -11.85 -5.04 1.40
N ILE A 195 -13.12 -5.01 1.77
CA ILE A 195 -14.12 -6.00 1.39
C ILE A 195 -15.12 -5.39 0.40
N ILE A 196 -15.51 -6.14 -0.62
CA ILE A 196 -16.64 -5.82 -1.50
C ILE A 196 -17.73 -6.85 -1.23
N SER A 197 -18.80 -6.42 -0.60
CA SER A 197 -19.95 -7.25 -0.24
C SER A 197 -21.22 -6.40 -0.11
N GLU A 198 -22.38 -6.96 -0.44
CA GLU A 198 -23.69 -6.41 -0.14
C GLU A 198 -24.29 -7.04 1.15
N ASN A 199 -23.51 -7.86 1.85
CA ASN A 199 -23.90 -8.51 3.10
C ASN A 199 -23.30 -7.78 4.30
N ASP A 200 -24.12 -6.98 5.00
CA ASP A 200 -23.68 -6.20 6.17
C ASP A 200 -23.00 -7.04 7.25
N LYS A 201 -23.45 -8.30 7.46
CA LYS A 201 -22.84 -9.18 8.46
C LYS A 201 -21.41 -9.61 8.06
N ALA A 202 -21.18 -9.85 6.76
CA ALA A 202 -19.84 -10.15 6.28
C ALA A 202 -18.93 -8.93 6.43
N VAL A 203 -19.45 -7.73 6.16
CA VAL A 203 -18.72 -6.47 6.35
C VAL A 203 -18.39 -6.23 7.83
N GLU A 204 -19.38 -6.38 8.75
CA GLU A 204 -19.14 -6.26 10.18
C GLU A 204 -18.08 -7.26 10.68
N SER A 205 -18.16 -8.52 10.23
CA SER A 205 -17.19 -9.56 10.62
C SER A 205 -15.78 -9.33 10.05
N PHE A 206 -15.68 -8.67 8.90
CA PHE A 206 -14.38 -8.32 8.29
C PHE A 206 -13.65 -7.25 9.11
N PHE A 207 -14.37 -6.33 9.75
CA PHE A 207 -13.81 -5.25 10.56
C PHE A 207 -13.76 -5.54 12.06
N GLY A 208 -14.39 -6.61 12.53
CA GLY A 208 -14.49 -7.01 13.93
C GLY A 208 -13.34 -7.76 14.45
#